data_73e86041ccab1dcd0a55baae664563af
#
_entry.id   73e86041ccab1dcd0a55baae664563af
#
_cell.length_a   1.000
_cell.length_b   1.000
_cell.length_c   1.000
_cell.angle_alpha   90.00
_cell.angle_beta   90.00
_cell.angle_gamma   90.00
#
_symmetry.space_group_name_H-M   'P 1'
#
loop_
_entity.id
_entity.type
_entity.pdbx_description
1 polymer ?
#
loop_
_entity_poly.entity_id
_entity_poly.type
_entity_poly.pdbx_seq_one_letter_code
_entity_poly.pdbx_strand_id
1 'polypeptide(L)'
;MNTQEIRQKYLEFCQRNGHAIIERAPLMLHNDPTTLFTGSGMQPLLPYLLGQDHPQGTKLADSQTCLRAQDIEDVGDNRHTTFFEMLGNWSMGEYFKRQQIEWFFEFLTEIVGLDPHKIYVSCFIGDEKNNIPRDDEAAQIWQEVFAKKGIEAKIVELDSAENGDKLGMQGGRIFFYNDKENWWSRGGGIDSTPIGDPCGPDSEVSAKDRKSVV
;
A
#
# COMPACT_ATOMS: atom_id res chain seq x y z
N MET A 1 13.03 -13.06 -10.49
CA MET A 1 12.97 -11.82 -11.31
C MET A 1 13.92 -10.78 -10.75
N ASN A 2 14.54 -9.97 -11.60
CA ASN A 2 15.31 -8.80 -11.17
C ASN A 2 14.39 -7.56 -11.09
N THR A 3 14.91 -6.45 -10.54
CA THR A 3 14.14 -5.22 -10.33
C THR A 3 13.58 -4.62 -11.63
N GLN A 4 14.34 -4.69 -12.72
CA GLN A 4 13.88 -4.16 -14.02
C GLN A 4 12.73 -4.98 -14.58
N GLU A 5 12.80 -6.31 -14.46
CA GLU A 5 11.72 -7.21 -14.91
C GLU A 5 10.44 -6.98 -14.10
N ILE A 6 10.55 -6.78 -12.77
CA ILE A 6 9.38 -6.51 -11.92
C ILE A 6 8.74 -5.19 -12.34
N ARG A 7 9.52 -4.12 -12.50
CA ARG A 7 9.03 -2.82 -12.94
C ARG A 7 8.30 -2.91 -14.28
N GLN A 8 8.95 -3.52 -15.27
CA GLN A 8 8.36 -3.67 -16.59
C GLN A 8 7.04 -4.43 -16.54
N LYS A 9 7.01 -5.58 -15.88
CA LYS A 9 5.80 -6.40 -15.73
C LYS A 9 4.68 -5.68 -15.01
N TYR A 10 5.01 -4.86 -14.00
CA TYR A 10 4.02 -4.06 -13.30
C TYR A 10 3.39 -3.01 -14.22
N LEU A 11 4.19 -2.24 -14.94
CA LEU A 11 3.67 -1.23 -15.86
C LEU A 11 2.85 -1.85 -17.00
N GLU A 12 3.31 -2.97 -17.56
CA GLU A 12 2.55 -3.72 -18.56
C GLU A 12 1.22 -4.27 -18.00
N PHE A 13 1.22 -4.74 -16.76
CA PHE A 13 0.01 -5.19 -16.07
C PHE A 13 -0.98 -4.04 -15.87
N CYS A 14 -0.53 -2.90 -15.40
CA CYS A 14 -1.34 -1.70 -15.23
C CYS A 14 -1.89 -1.21 -16.58
N GLN A 15 -1.07 -1.17 -17.63
CA GLN A 15 -1.49 -0.76 -18.96
C GLN A 15 -2.58 -1.67 -19.54
N ARG A 16 -2.47 -2.99 -19.36
CA ARG A 16 -3.51 -3.95 -19.76
C ARG A 16 -4.82 -3.73 -19.02
N ASN A 17 -4.77 -3.21 -17.79
CA ASN A 17 -5.93 -2.87 -16.97
C ASN A 17 -6.42 -1.44 -17.20
N GLY A 18 -5.94 -0.77 -18.26
CA GLY A 18 -6.42 0.53 -18.73
C GLY A 18 -5.80 1.74 -18.05
N HIS A 19 -4.66 1.59 -17.38
CA HIS A 19 -3.93 2.72 -16.83
C HIS A 19 -3.05 3.39 -17.90
N ALA A 20 -3.03 4.71 -17.92
CA ALA A 20 -2.00 5.44 -18.62
C ALA A 20 -0.68 5.37 -17.83
N ILE A 21 0.39 5.02 -18.52
CA ILE A 21 1.71 5.01 -17.89
C ILE A 21 2.28 6.41 -17.96
N ILE A 22 2.49 7.02 -16.81
CA ILE A 22 3.02 8.38 -16.69
C ILE A 22 4.52 8.37 -16.41
N GLU A 23 5.18 9.46 -16.76
CA GLU A 23 6.60 9.64 -16.43
C GLU A 23 6.76 9.91 -14.92
N ARG A 24 7.83 9.38 -14.34
CA ARG A 24 8.19 9.68 -12.95
C ARG A 24 8.53 11.15 -12.78
N ALA A 25 8.11 11.71 -11.67
CA ALA A 25 8.49 13.05 -11.29
C ALA A 25 9.97 13.14 -10.87
N PRO A 26 10.59 14.32 -10.94
CA PRO A 26 11.93 14.53 -10.37
C PRO A 26 11.97 14.19 -8.87
N LEU A 27 13.12 13.72 -8.40
CA LEU A 27 13.32 13.42 -6.98
C LEU A 27 13.17 14.68 -6.10
N MET A 28 13.49 15.86 -6.62
CA MET A 28 13.24 17.15 -5.99
C MET A 28 12.08 17.83 -6.73
N LEU A 29 10.96 18.03 -6.06
CA LEU A 29 9.80 18.75 -6.60
C LEU A 29 9.99 20.25 -6.41
N HIS A 30 10.04 21.00 -7.51
CA HIS A 30 10.27 22.44 -7.47
C HIS A 30 9.15 23.24 -6.78
N ASN A 31 7.93 22.70 -6.73
CA ASN A 31 6.73 23.38 -6.23
C ASN A 31 6.16 22.76 -4.95
N ASP A 32 6.92 21.91 -4.27
CA ASP A 32 6.53 21.34 -2.98
C ASP A 32 7.38 21.95 -1.85
N PRO A 33 6.84 22.91 -1.08
CA PRO A 33 7.57 23.52 0.02
C PRO A 33 7.60 22.63 1.28
N THR A 34 6.90 21.49 1.28
CA THR A 34 6.72 20.66 2.48
C THR A 34 7.82 19.63 2.64
N THR A 35 8.48 19.24 1.55
CA THR A 35 9.55 18.23 1.58
C THR A 35 10.66 18.59 0.60
N LEU A 36 11.90 18.20 0.95
CA LEU A 36 13.05 18.40 0.07
C LEU A 36 13.07 17.35 -1.06
N PHE A 37 12.67 16.11 -0.75
CA PHE A 37 12.69 15.01 -1.70
C PHE A 37 11.33 14.33 -1.81
N THR A 38 11.06 13.78 -2.98
CA THR A 38 9.90 12.93 -3.22
C THR A 38 10.02 11.65 -2.39
N GLY A 39 9.17 11.51 -1.37
CA GLY A 39 9.17 10.38 -0.45
C GLY A 39 8.15 9.29 -0.79
N SER A 40 7.24 9.55 -1.74
CA SER A 40 6.23 8.59 -2.19
C SER A 40 5.76 8.87 -3.61
N GLY A 41 5.23 7.85 -4.28
CA GLY A 41 4.65 7.99 -5.62
C GLY A 41 3.40 8.87 -5.66
N MET A 42 2.68 8.98 -4.55
CA MET A 42 1.50 9.83 -4.42
C MET A 42 1.84 11.32 -4.41
N GLN A 43 2.98 11.69 -3.86
CA GLN A 43 3.33 13.08 -3.60
C GLN A 43 3.28 13.99 -4.85
N PRO A 44 3.81 13.60 -6.02
CA PRO A 44 3.68 14.39 -7.24
C PRO A 44 2.25 14.51 -7.78
N LEU A 45 1.39 13.57 -7.38
CA LEU A 45 0.00 13.49 -7.84
C LEU A 45 -1.00 14.18 -6.91
N LEU A 46 -0.53 14.78 -5.82
CA LEU A 46 -1.39 15.42 -4.81
C LEU A 46 -2.41 16.41 -5.40
N PRO A 47 -2.09 17.31 -6.34
CA PRO A 47 -3.08 18.21 -6.92
C PRO A 47 -4.24 17.46 -7.60
N TYR A 48 -3.95 16.35 -8.26
CA TYR A 48 -4.94 15.54 -8.97
C TYR A 48 -5.80 14.73 -8.00
N LEU A 49 -5.21 14.22 -6.92
CA LEU A 49 -5.95 13.58 -5.83
C LEU A 49 -6.88 14.56 -5.10
N LEU A 50 -6.54 15.84 -5.10
CA LEU A 50 -7.38 16.93 -4.58
C LEU A 50 -8.40 17.48 -5.59
N GLY A 51 -8.56 16.85 -6.75
CA GLY A 51 -9.63 17.12 -7.69
C GLY A 51 -9.25 17.92 -8.93
N GLN A 52 -7.98 18.17 -9.19
CA GLN A 52 -7.54 18.66 -10.50
C GLN A 52 -7.56 17.53 -11.54
N ASP A 53 -7.90 17.88 -12.78
CA ASP A 53 -7.84 16.91 -13.88
C ASP A 53 -6.40 16.62 -14.29
N HIS A 54 -6.04 15.33 -14.33
CA HIS A 54 -4.74 14.93 -14.87
C HIS A 54 -4.81 14.82 -16.40
N PRO A 55 -3.83 15.38 -17.17
CA PRO A 55 -3.89 15.44 -18.64
C PRO A 55 -3.90 14.05 -19.32
N GLN A 56 -3.46 13.00 -18.64
CA GLN A 56 -3.45 11.63 -19.16
C GLN A 56 -4.63 10.78 -18.66
N GLY A 57 -5.61 11.37 -17.99
CA GLY A 57 -6.83 10.70 -17.55
C GLY A 57 -6.87 10.35 -16.07
N THR A 58 -7.79 9.47 -15.72
CA THR A 58 -8.21 9.16 -14.34
C THR A 58 -7.64 7.86 -13.78
N LYS A 59 -7.01 7.03 -14.64
CA LYS A 59 -6.32 5.78 -14.26
C LYS A 59 -4.86 5.89 -14.66
N LEU A 60 -3.98 6.04 -13.68
CA LEU A 60 -2.56 6.30 -13.90
C LEU A 60 -1.70 5.21 -13.25
N ALA A 61 -0.53 4.95 -13.82
CA ALA A 61 0.48 4.12 -13.17
C ALA A 61 1.90 4.59 -13.50
N ASP A 62 2.80 4.43 -12.55
CA ASP A 62 4.21 4.79 -12.72
C ASP A 62 5.16 3.92 -11.89
N SER A 63 6.43 4.25 -11.99
CA SER A 63 7.49 3.79 -11.11
C SER A 63 8.25 5.03 -10.62
N GLN A 64 7.87 5.55 -9.46
CA GLN A 64 8.46 6.76 -8.88
C GLN A 64 9.71 6.45 -8.08
N THR A 65 10.80 7.15 -8.34
CA THR A 65 11.98 7.15 -7.45
C THR A 65 11.72 7.98 -6.21
N CYS A 66 12.01 7.41 -5.05
CA CYS A 66 11.74 8.01 -3.75
C CYS A 66 12.99 8.03 -2.88
N LEU A 67 13.12 9.07 -2.04
CA LEU A 67 14.14 9.17 -1.02
C LEU A 67 13.49 9.52 0.32
N ARG A 68 13.69 8.67 1.33
CA ARG A 68 13.27 8.87 2.72
C ARG A 68 14.51 8.99 3.60
N ALA A 69 15.01 10.21 3.75
CA ALA A 69 16.22 10.47 4.54
C ALA A 69 16.01 10.21 6.05
N GLN A 70 14.78 10.31 6.52
CA GLN A 70 14.42 10.03 7.92
C GLN A 70 14.65 8.55 8.29
N ASP A 71 14.59 7.63 7.33
CA ASP A 71 14.75 6.19 7.57
C ASP A 71 16.23 5.77 7.67
N ILE A 72 17.18 6.72 7.63
CA ILE A 72 18.61 6.42 7.59
C ILE A 72 19.11 5.70 8.86
N GLU A 73 18.48 5.97 10.01
CA GLU A 73 18.82 5.34 11.28
C GLU A 73 18.39 3.87 11.34
N ASP A 74 17.40 3.49 10.55
CA ASP A 74 16.87 2.11 10.46
C ASP A 74 17.59 1.28 9.39
N VAL A 75 18.44 1.90 8.56
CA VAL A 75 19.22 1.19 7.54
C VAL A 75 20.26 0.28 8.17
N GLY A 76 20.20 -0.99 7.85
CA GLY A 76 21.11 -2.02 8.39
C GLY A 76 20.36 -3.29 8.75
N ASP A 77 19.04 -3.20 8.86
CA ASP A 77 18.18 -4.38 8.88
C ASP A 77 17.96 -4.92 7.43
N ASN A 78 17.08 -5.89 7.27
CA ASN A 78 16.74 -6.46 5.97
C ASN A 78 15.49 -5.84 5.32
N ARG A 79 14.99 -4.73 5.82
CA ARG A 79 13.70 -4.11 5.43
C ARG A 79 13.84 -2.66 5.00
N HIS A 80 14.65 -1.85 5.70
CA HIS A 80 14.72 -0.41 5.49
C HIS A 80 15.77 -0.02 4.45
N THR A 81 15.39 0.89 3.57
CA THR A 81 16.28 1.54 2.60
C THR A 81 15.86 2.99 2.43
N THR A 82 16.80 3.88 2.29
CA THR A 82 16.53 5.32 2.10
C THR A 82 16.14 5.68 0.67
N PHE A 83 16.61 4.91 -0.30
CA PHE A 83 16.37 5.15 -1.73
C PHE A 83 15.73 3.91 -2.37
N PHE A 84 14.58 4.08 -3.03
CA PHE A 84 13.83 2.99 -3.62
C PHE A 84 12.96 3.46 -4.79
N GLU A 85 12.39 2.53 -5.53
CA GLU A 85 11.34 2.80 -6.50
C GLU A 85 10.00 2.34 -5.92
N MET A 86 9.00 3.23 -5.97
CA MET A 86 7.62 2.91 -5.63
C MET A 86 6.85 2.65 -6.92
N LEU A 87 6.37 1.43 -7.09
CA LEU A 87 5.46 1.04 -8.16
C LEU A 87 4.05 1.44 -7.73
N GLY A 88 3.45 2.39 -8.45
CA GLY A 88 2.18 2.98 -8.07
C GLY A 88 1.13 2.86 -9.16
N ASN A 89 -0.13 2.67 -8.76
CA ASN A 89 -1.29 2.84 -9.61
C ASN A 89 -2.34 3.70 -8.87
N TRP A 90 -2.95 4.61 -9.61
CA TRP A 90 -3.76 5.69 -9.08
C TRP A 90 -5.12 5.70 -9.76
N SER A 91 -6.18 5.84 -8.95
CA SER A 91 -7.56 5.96 -9.43
C SER A 91 -8.14 7.30 -9.00
N MET A 92 -8.52 8.12 -9.96
CA MET A 92 -9.24 9.37 -9.72
C MET A 92 -10.75 9.09 -9.87
N GLY A 93 -11.28 8.20 -8.98
CA GLY A 93 -12.70 7.83 -8.95
C GLY A 93 -13.14 6.73 -9.92
N GLU A 94 -12.23 6.05 -10.63
CA GLU A 94 -12.58 5.01 -11.62
C GLU A 94 -12.80 3.63 -11.01
N TYR A 95 -12.06 3.31 -9.97
CA TYR A 95 -12.16 2.06 -9.23
C TYR A 95 -11.77 2.29 -7.77
N PHE A 96 -12.09 1.32 -6.92
CA PHE A 96 -11.79 1.39 -5.50
C PHE A 96 -11.33 0.03 -4.97
N LYS A 97 -11.52 -0.27 -3.68
CA LYS A 97 -10.96 -1.39 -2.93
C LYS A 97 -11.03 -2.73 -3.67
N ARG A 98 -12.22 -3.14 -4.12
CA ARG A 98 -12.41 -4.46 -4.73
C ARG A 98 -11.47 -4.68 -5.91
N GLN A 99 -11.51 -3.78 -6.86
CA GLN A 99 -10.70 -3.91 -8.06
C GLN A 99 -9.21 -3.82 -7.76
N GLN A 100 -8.81 -2.93 -6.86
CA GLN A 100 -7.41 -2.80 -6.45
C GLN A 100 -6.90 -4.05 -5.76
N ILE A 101 -7.65 -4.62 -4.84
CA ILE A 101 -7.28 -5.84 -4.10
C ILE A 101 -7.16 -7.02 -5.06
N GLU A 102 -8.13 -7.20 -5.98
CA GLU A 102 -8.09 -8.28 -6.97
C GLU A 102 -6.86 -8.15 -7.88
N TRP A 103 -6.57 -6.98 -8.42
CA TRP A 103 -5.40 -6.73 -9.26
C TRP A 103 -4.09 -6.91 -8.50
N PHE A 104 -4.02 -6.41 -7.27
CA PHE A 104 -2.80 -6.52 -6.48
C PHE A 104 -2.49 -7.98 -6.15
N PHE A 105 -3.49 -8.74 -5.74
CA PHE A 105 -3.35 -10.17 -5.48
C PHE A 105 -2.96 -10.95 -6.75
N GLU A 106 -3.61 -10.67 -7.89
CA GLU A 106 -3.26 -11.24 -9.19
C GLU A 106 -1.81 -10.92 -9.57
N PHE A 107 -1.41 -9.67 -9.48
CA PHE A 107 -0.04 -9.27 -9.77
C PHE A 107 0.98 -10.03 -8.91
N LEU A 108 0.77 -10.09 -7.61
CA LEU A 108 1.68 -10.78 -6.70
C LEU A 108 1.75 -12.30 -6.97
N THR A 109 0.61 -12.94 -7.20
CA THR A 109 0.56 -14.42 -7.30
C THR A 109 0.79 -14.94 -8.70
N GLU A 110 0.25 -14.28 -9.75
CA GLU A 110 0.33 -14.76 -11.13
C GLU A 110 1.52 -14.17 -11.90
N ILE A 111 1.87 -12.91 -11.64
CA ILE A 111 2.92 -12.21 -12.40
C ILE A 111 4.27 -12.29 -11.67
N VAL A 112 4.29 -11.99 -10.39
CA VAL A 112 5.51 -12.10 -9.55
C VAL A 112 5.78 -13.56 -9.18
N GLY A 113 4.72 -14.37 -9.01
CA GLY A 113 4.81 -15.78 -8.68
C GLY A 113 5.01 -16.05 -7.19
N LEU A 114 4.51 -15.16 -6.33
CA LEU A 114 4.51 -15.42 -4.89
C LEU A 114 3.51 -16.53 -4.55
N ASP A 115 3.92 -17.40 -3.64
CA ASP A 115 3.04 -18.43 -3.09
C ASP A 115 1.92 -17.76 -2.27
N PRO A 116 0.63 -17.88 -2.68
CA PRO A 116 -0.47 -17.24 -1.95
C PRO A 116 -0.62 -17.76 -0.51
N HIS A 117 -0.11 -18.95 -0.20
CA HIS A 117 -0.08 -19.46 1.17
C HIS A 117 0.88 -18.72 2.09
N LYS A 118 1.77 -17.88 1.54
CA LYS A 118 2.71 -17.06 2.31
C LYS A 118 2.28 -15.59 2.41
N ILE A 119 1.17 -15.22 1.80
CA ILE A 119 0.63 -13.87 1.82
C ILE A 119 -0.25 -13.70 3.06
N TYR A 120 -0.06 -12.59 3.75
CA TYR A 120 -0.82 -12.13 4.90
C TYR A 120 -1.23 -10.68 4.68
N VAL A 121 -2.32 -10.27 5.30
CA VAL A 121 -2.92 -8.95 5.05
C VAL A 121 -3.28 -8.30 6.36
N SER A 122 -3.12 -6.99 6.43
CA SER A 122 -3.69 -6.18 7.49
C SER A 122 -4.74 -5.20 6.94
N CYS A 123 -5.69 -4.84 7.77
CA CYS A 123 -6.77 -3.90 7.51
C CYS A 123 -6.97 -3.00 8.73
N PHE A 124 -7.53 -1.83 8.52
CA PHE A 124 -7.77 -0.86 9.57
C PHE A 124 -8.88 -1.30 10.53
N ILE A 125 -8.58 -1.28 11.84
CA ILE A 125 -9.53 -1.71 12.90
C ILE A 125 -10.62 -0.67 13.20
N GLY A 126 -10.47 0.56 12.72
CA GLY A 126 -11.36 1.67 13.05
C GLY A 126 -10.77 2.58 14.13
N ASP A 127 -11.40 3.73 14.31
CA ASP A 127 -11.09 4.69 15.37
C ASP A 127 -12.39 5.30 15.90
N GLU A 128 -12.84 4.84 17.05
CA GLU A 128 -14.08 5.31 17.70
C GLU A 128 -13.99 6.79 18.08
N LYS A 129 -12.81 7.26 18.52
CA LYS A 129 -12.58 8.65 18.90
C LYS A 129 -12.88 9.63 17.77
N ASN A 130 -12.46 9.26 16.55
CA ASN A 130 -12.64 10.07 15.35
C ASN A 130 -13.87 9.64 14.52
N ASN A 131 -14.66 8.70 15.03
CA ASN A 131 -15.85 8.14 14.35
C ASN A 131 -15.51 7.56 12.96
N ILE A 132 -14.38 6.87 12.86
CA ILE A 132 -13.93 6.20 11.65
C ILE A 132 -14.22 4.70 11.77
N PRO A 133 -15.05 4.13 10.88
CA PRO A 133 -15.42 2.73 10.98
C PRO A 133 -14.27 1.79 10.63
N ARG A 134 -14.36 0.56 11.16
CA ARG A 134 -13.50 -0.55 10.78
C ARG A 134 -13.67 -0.88 9.28
N ASP A 135 -12.58 -1.24 8.60
CA ASP A 135 -12.59 -1.60 7.18
C ASP A 135 -12.96 -3.09 6.95
N ASP A 136 -14.18 -3.44 7.33
CA ASP A 136 -14.72 -4.78 7.10
C ASP A 136 -14.85 -5.13 5.62
N GLU A 137 -15.06 -4.12 4.76
CA GLU A 137 -15.16 -4.31 3.32
C GLU A 137 -13.85 -4.85 2.73
N ALA A 138 -12.71 -4.24 3.05
CA ALA A 138 -11.41 -4.73 2.59
C ALA A 138 -11.15 -6.16 3.10
N ALA A 139 -11.41 -6.42 4.37
CA ALA A 139 -11.22 -7.75 4.96
C ALA A 139 -12.07 -8.83 4.27
N GLN A 140 -13.32 -8.53 3.94
CA GLN A 140 -14.20 -9.44 3.20
C GLN A 140 -13.69 -9.69 1.78
N ILE A 141 -13.26 -8.65 1.06
CA ILE A 141 -12.72 -8.81 -0.29
C ILE A 141 -11.45 -9.68 -0.26
N TRP A 142 -10.58 -9.47 0.73
CA TRP A 142 -9.40 -10.31 0.92
C TRP A 142 -9.78 -11.78 1.18
N GLN A 143 -10.80 -12.05 2.01
CA GLN A 143 -11.29 -13.43 2.21
C GLN A 143 -11.74 -14.07 0.89
N GLU A 144 -12.47 -13.31 0.07
CA GLU A 144 -12.96 -13.79 -1.23
C GLU A 144 -11.81 -14.12 -2.20
N VAL A 145 -10.77 -13.29 -2.29
CA VAL A 145 -9.63 -13.57 -3.19
C VAL A 145 -8.79 -14.76 -2.71
N PHE A 146 -8.60 -14.94 -1.41
CA PHE A 146 -7.98 -16.13 -0.85
C PHE A 146 -8.82 -17.38 -1.10
N ALA A 147 -10.13 -17.30 -0.93
CA ALA A 147 -11.05 -18.41 -1.19
C ALA A 147 -11.00 -18.88 -2.66
N LYS A 148 -10.84 -17.96 -3.63
CA LYS A 148 -10.62 -18.30 -5.06
C LYS A 148 -9.37 -19.18 -5.26
N LYS A 149 -8.42 -19.15 -4.34
CA LYS A 149 -7.21 -20.02 -4.33
C LYS A 149 -7.34 -21.23 -3.39
N GLY A 150 -8.53 -21.49 -2.85
CA GLY A 150 -8.76 -22.59 -1.92
C GLY A 150 -8.14 -22.38 -0.54
N ILE A 151 -7.85 -21.13 -0.18
CA ILE A 151 -7.22 -20.77 1.10
C ILE A 151 -8.28 -20.20 2.04
N GLU A 152 -8.44 -20.81 3.21
CA GLU A 152 -9.21 -20.24 4.30
C GLU A 152 -8.42 -19.08 4.92
N ALA A 153 -8.99 -17.88 4.88
CA ALA A 153 -8.38 -16.68 5.43
C ALA A 153 -9.10 -16.25 6.72
N LYS A 154 -8.64 -16.81 7.85
CA LYS A 154 -9.16 -16.45 9.18
C LYS A 154 -8.80 -15.00 9.50
N ILE A 155 -9.78 -14.24 9.98
CA ILE A 155 -9.59 -12.87 10.50
C ILE A 155 -9.23 -12.96 11.99
N VAL A 156 -8.25 -12.15 12.42
CA VAL A 156 -7.84 -11.99 13.81
C VAL A 156 -7.66 -10.51 14.12
N GLU A 157 -8.23 -10.06 15.22
CA GLU A 157 -8.06 -8.70 15.73
C GLU A 157 -6.85 -8.68 16.67
N LEU A 158 -5.83 -7.92 16.33
CA LEU A 158 -4.61 -7.78 17.12
C LEU A 158 -4.40 -6.37 17.65
N ASP A 159 -5.11 -5.39 17.09
CA ASP A 159 -5.06 -3.97 17.41
C ASP A 159 -3.72 -3.28 17.05
N SER A 160 -2.60 -3.91 17.31
CA SER A 160 -1.27 -3.36 16.98
C SER A 160 -0.28 -4.45 16.59
N ALA A 161 0.80 -4.07 15.91
CA ALA A 161 1.91 -4.96 15.58
C ALA A 161 2.58 -5.51 16.86
N GLU A 162 2.71 -4.69 17.91
CA GLU A 162 3.25 -5.10 19.20
C GLU A 162 2.42 -6.20 19.87
N ASN A 163 1.10 -6.17 19.70
CA ASN A 163 0.23 -7.25 20.14
C ASN A 163 0.41 -8.49 19.28
N GLY A 164 0.59 -8.32 17.97
CA GLY A 164 0.92 -9.40 17.05
C GLY A 164 2.20 -10.14 17.46
N ASP A 165 3.24 -9.42 17.84
CA ASP A 165 4.49 -9.99 18.32
C ASP A 165 4.31 -10.81 19.61
N LYS A 166 3.47 -10.34 20.52
CA LYS A 166 3.20 -11.00 21.81
C LYS A 166 2.27 -12.20 21.70
N LEU A 167 1.22 -12.09 20.90
CA LEU A 167 0.14 -13.05 20.82
C LEU A 167 0.31 -14.05 19.67
N GLY A 168 1.21 -13.73 18.73
CA GLY A 168 1.39 -14.46 17.48
C GLY A 168 0.19 -14.36 16.56
N MET A 169 0.26 -15.00 15.42
CA MET A 169 -0.74 -14.90 14.35
C MET A 169 -2.07 -15.62 14.66
N GLN A 170 -2.15 -16.43 15.70
CA GLN A 170 -3.34 -17.18 16.13
C GLN A 170 -4.04 -17.98 15.01
N GLY A 171 -3.26 -18.41 14.01
CA GLY A 171 -3.78 -19.05 12.80
C GLY A 171 -4.47 -18.10 11.82
N GLY A 172 -4.35 -16.79 12.06
CA GLY A 172 -4.90 -15.74 11.21
C GLY A 172 -4.14 -15.57 9.89
N ARG A 173 -4.79 -14.90 8.95
CA ARG A 173 -4.23 -14.49 7.68
C ARG A 173 -4.59 -13.05 7.34
N ILE A 174 -5.70 -12.56 7.88
CA ILE A 174 -6.14 -11.18 7.79
C ILE A 174 -6.17 -10.63 9.22
N PHE A 175 -5.50 -9.51 9.45
CA PHE A 175 -5.33 -8.91 10.76
C PHE A 175 -5.92 -7.51 10.78
N PHE A 176 -6.54 -7.13 11.89
CA PHE A 176 -6.94 -5.74 12.10
C PHE A 176 -5.93 -5.04 13.01
N TYR A 177 -5.39 -3.93 12.50
CA TYR A 177 -4.46 -3.06 13.21
C TYR A 177 -4.96 -1.61 13.24
N ASN A 178 -4.43 -0.83 14.17
CA ASN A 178 -4.76 0.58 14.38
C ASN A 178 -4.12 1.49 13.31
N ASP A 179 -4.23 2.80 13.52
CA ASP A 179 -3.75 3.83 12.59
C ASP A 179 -2.22 3.90 12.43
N LYS A 180 -1.47 3.33 13.35
CA LYS A 180 -0.02 3.22 13.22
C LYS A 180 0.39 2.33 12.05
N GLU A 181 -0.38 1.26 11.81
CA GLU A 181 -0.09 0.25 10.80
C GLU A 181 -0.98 0.38 9.54
N ASN A 182 -2.24 0.78 9.71
CA ASN A 182 -3.23 0.76 8.62
C ASN A 182 -3.92 2.11 8.40
N TRP A 183 -3.15 3.19 8.50
CA TRP A 183 -3.61 4.52 8.14
C TRP A 183 -2.58 5.26 7.32
N TRP A 184 -2.96 5.62 6.15
CA TRP A 184 -2.17 6.43 5.26
C TRP A 184 -2.40 7.92 5.49
N SER A 185 -1.35 8.65 5.72
CA SER A 185 -1.36 10.12 5.76
C SER A 185 0.03 10.69 5.50
N ARG A 186 0.09 11.97 5.17
CA ARG A 186 1.36 12.70 5.08
C ARG A 186 1.92 13.08 6.45
N GLY A 187 1.06 13.13 7.45
CA GLY A 187 1.39 13.57 8.80
C GLY A 187 1.78 12.46 9.79
N GLY A 188 1.69 11.18 9.38
CA GLY A 188 2.07 10.05 10.24
C GLY A 188 1.03 9.66 11.29
N GLY A 189 -0.27 9.73 10.95
CA GLY A 189 -1.37 9.27 11.79
C GLY A 189 -2.62 10.15 11.71
N ILE A 190 -3.72 9.68 12.28
CA ILE A 190 -5.02 10.35 12.25
C ILE A 190 -4.94 11.73 12.90
N ASP A 191 -4.41 11.79 14.13
CA ASP A 191 -4.38 13.02 14.95
C ASP A 191 -3.38 14.07 14.43
N SER A 192 -2.41 13.68 13.61
CA SER A 192 -1.37 14.56 13.07
C SER A 192 -1.63 15.04 11.65
N THR A 193 -2.69 14.53 11.01
CA THR A 193 -3.04 14.93 9.66
C THR A 193 -3.66 16.33 9.62
N PRO A 194 -3.08 17.29 8.87
CA PRO A 194 -3.66 18.62 8.73
C PRO A 194 -5.07 18.57 8.10
N ILE A 195 -5.93 19.49 8.51
CA ILE A 195 -7.27 19.61 7.93
C ILE A 195 -7.16 19.93 6.42
N GLY A 196 -7.80 19.10 5.61
CA GLY A 196 -7.79 19.24 4.15
C GLY A 196 -6.69 18.42 3.44
N ASP A 197 -5.78 17.80 4.18
CA ASP A 197 -4.84 16.83 3.60
C ASP A 197 -5.55 15.49 3.35
N PRO A 198 -5.26 14.84 2.21
CA PRO A 198 -5.80 13.51 1.95
C PRO A 198 -5.18 12.49 2.90
N CYS A 199 -6.03 11.66 3.46
CA CYS A 199 -5.66 10.55 4.33
C CYS A 199 -6.78 9.50 4.32
N GLY A 200 -6.50 8.33 4.85
CA GLY A 200 -7.53 7.29 4.96
C GLY A 200 -7.00 5.96 5.44
N PRO A 201 -7.92 5.04 5.75
CA PRO A 201 -7.54 3.67 6.06
C PRO A 201 -6.92 3.00 4.85
N ASP A 202 -6.00 2.12 5.11
CA ASP A 202 -5.38 1.28 4.10
C ASP A 202 -5.44 -0.21 4.45
N SER A 203 -5.00 -1.03 3.52
CA SER A 203 -4.84 -2.46 3.68
C SER A 203 -3.47 -2.85 3.12
N GLU A 204 -2.64 -3.46 3.94
CA GLU A 204 -1.29 -3.81 3.59
C GLU A 204 -1.12 -5.31 3.37
N VAL A 205 -0.14 -5.67 2.53
CA VAL A 205 0.20 -7.05 2.23
C VAL A 205 1.63 -7.34 2.65
N SER A 206 1.79 -8.40 3.43
CA SER A 206 3.09 -8.95 3.81
C SER A 206 3.26 -10.36 3.25
N ALA A 207 4.47 -10.69 2.80
CA ALA A 207 4.80 -12.04 2.36
C ALA A 207 5.84 -12.65 3.30
N LYS A 208 5.52 -13.82 3.89
CA LYS A 208 6.44 -14.53 4.77
C LYS A 208 7.47 -15.32 3.96
N ASP A 209 8.73 -14.99 4.09
CA ASP A 209 9.82 -15.79 3.59
C ASP A 209 10.23 -16.84 4.64
N ARG A 210 10.97 -17.90 4.21
CA ARG A 210 11.42 -18.99 5.10
C ARG A 210 12.40 -18.55 6.20
N LYS A 211 12.91 -17.31 6.15
CA LYS A 211 13.93 -16.79 7.07
C LYS A 211 13.40 -15.76 8.06
N SER A 212 12.22 -15.19 7.83
CA SER A 212 11.57 -14.32 8.79
C SER A 212 10.74 -15.15 9.77
N VAL A 213 11.33 -15.43 10.93
CA VAL A 213 10.56 -15.79 12.12
C VAL A 213 10.16 -14.46 12.73
N VAL A 214 8.89 -14.12 12.64
CA VAL A 214 8.27 -13.16 13.51
C VAL A 214 7.67 -13.92 14.65
#